data_acfbe4a3d9faad3d51dddf0487072632
#
_entry.id   acfbe4a3d9faad3d51dddf0487072632
#
_cell.length_a   1.000
_cell.length_b   1.000
_cell.length_c   1.000
_cell.angle_alpha   90.00
_cell.angle_beta   90.00
_cell.angle_gamma   90.00
#
_symmetry.space_group_name_H-M   'P 1'
#
loop_
_entity.id
_entity.type
_entity.pdbx_description
1 polymer ?
#
loop_
_entity_poly.entity_id
_entity_poly.type
_entity_poly.pdbx_seq_one_letter_code
_entity_poly.pdbx_strand_id
1 'polypeptide(L)'
;MKTEFLGKTVSGPFTIPSGIVSTAPSIIQRIFDDLPEIGVITTKSVGPVPRAGNREPVYSQYAPGCFVNAVGLTNPGAEEARKGFESLTIPRDRFLLVSIFGGSIEDFVDVAKILAPVADGLELNLSCPHAQGYGMAMGQDPDMVKAIVNAVKVAVDVPVIPKLTPNVDRIEDIGLAALEAGADGLCAINTVGPGYTESHGYPVLSNGMGGMS
;
A
#
# COMPACT_ATOMS: atom_id res chain seq x y z
N MET A 1 6.67 -11.11 21.42
CA MET A 1 7.98 -11.62 20.93
C MET A 1 8.60 -10.55 20.07
N LYS A 2 9.71 -9.96 20.47
CA LYS A 2 10.38 -8.91 19.69
C LYS A 2 10.92 -9.48 18.38
N THR A 3 10.86 -8.68 17.33
CA THR A 3 11.27 -9.05 15.96
C THR A 3 12.07 -7.90 15.35
N GLU A 4 13.05 -8.21 14.52
CA GLU A 4 13.78 -7.22 13.73
C GLU A 4 13.02 -6.96 12.41
N PHE A 5 12.78 -5.69 12.11
CA PHE A 5 12.14 -5.26 10.87
C PHE A 5 12.85 -4.01 10.33
N LEU A 6 13.49 -4.13 9.18
CA LEU A 6 14.22 -3.03 8.49
C LEU A 6 15.16 -2.24 9.42
N GLY A 7 15.94 -2.96 10.24
CA GLY A 7 16.91 -2.35 11.15
C GLY A 7 16.32 -1.79 12.46
N LYS A 8 15.01 -1.95 12.68
CA LYS A 8 14.33 -1.54 13.93
C LYS A 8 13.81 -2.77 14.67
N THR A 9 14.08 -2.86 15.98
CA THR A 9 13.46 -3.89 16.83
C THR A 9 12.02 -3.49 17.11
N VAL A 10 11.05 -4.30 16.65
CA VAL A 10 9.63 -4.08 16.89
C VAL A 10 9.06 -5.04 17.93
N SER A 11 7.95 -4.64 18.57
CA SER A 11 7.36 -5.34 19.72
C SER A 11 6.80 -6.72 19.40
N GLY A 12 6.38 -6.96 18.15
CA GLY A 12 5.78 -8.21 17.72
C GLY A 12 5.96 -8.46 16.22
N PRO A 13 5.72 -9.71 15.79
CA PRO A 13 5.92 -10.13 14.40
C PRO A 13 4.73 -9.83 13.48
N PHE A 14 3.60 -9.34 14.05
CA PHE A 14 2.40 -9.09 13.26
C PHE A 14 2.41 -7.71 12.64
N THR A 15 1.87 -7.62 11.42
CA THR A 15 1.66 -6.38 10.70
C THR A 15 0.19 -6.20 10.34
N ILE A 16 -0.30 -4.96 10.38
CA ILE A 16 -1.57 -4.58 9.77
C ILE A 16 -1.27 -4.13 8.33
N PRO A 17 -1.77 -4.84 7.31
CA PRO A 17 -1.52 -4.46 5.92
C PRO A 17 -2.33 -3.23 5.49
N SER A 18 -1.87 -2.58 4.41
CA SER A 18 -2.52 -1.41 3.84
C SER A 18 -3.98 -1.67 3.46
N GLY A 19 -4.86 -0.75 3.85
CA GLY A 19 -6.26 -0.74 3.44
C GLY A 19 -7.23 -1.54 4.30
N ILE A 20 -6.77 -2.20 5.37
CA ILE A 20 -7.65 -2.95 6.27
C ILE A 20 -8.33 -2.01 7.29
N VAL A 21 -7.61 -1.44 8.25
CA VAL A 21 -8.16 -0.53 9.27
C VAL A 21 -7.33 0.76 9.42
N SER A 22 -6.24 0.87 8.71
CA SER A 22 -5.23 1.93 8.85
C SER A 22 -5.53 3.18 7.99
N THR A 23 -6.79 3.62 7.97
CA THR A 23 -7.22 4.77 7.16
C THR A 23 -7.17 6.09 7.90
N ALA A 24 -7.41 6.10 9.21
CA ALA A 24 -7.43 7.32 10.02
C ALA A 24 -6.30 7.31 11.06
N PRO A 25 -5.61 8.45 11.30
CA PRO A 25 -4.56 8.54 12.32
C PRO A 25 -5.01 8.10 13.71
N SER A 26 -6.23 8.44 14.12
CA SER A 26 -6.79 8.03 15.42
C SER A 26 -6.93 6.51 15.57
N ILE A 27 -7.23 5.79 14.50
CA ILE A 27 -7.28 4.32 14.51
C ILE A 27 -5.87 3.75 14.59
N ILE A 28 -4.93 4.28 13.83
CA ILE A 28 -3.52 3.88 13.88
C ILE A 28 -2.98 4.05 15.31
N GLN A 29 -3.21 5.21 15.92
CA GLN A 29 -2.78 5.47 17.30
C GLN A 29 -3.35 4.45 18.27
N ARG A 30 -4.67 4.19 18.20
CA ARG A 30 -5.33 3.23 19.06
C ARG A 30 -4.79 1.81 18.90
N ILE A 31 -4.46 1.38 17.67
CA ILE A 31 -3.86 0.06 17.44
C ILE A 31 -2.46 0.00 18.10
N PHE A 32 -1.66 1.04 17.96
CA PHE A 32 -0.35 1.08 18.62
C PHE A 32 -0.46 1.05 20.14
N ASP A 33 -1.48 1.68 20.71
CA ASP A 33 -1.68 1.75 22.18
C ASP A 33 -2.26 0.44 22.73
N ASP A 34 -3.25 -0.15 22.06
CA ASP A 34 -4.03 -1.26 22.58
C ASP A 34 -3.49 -2.65 22.18
N LEU A 35 -2.72 -2.78 21.08
CA LEU A 35 -2.27 -4.05 20.51
C LEU A 35 -0.74 -4.17 20.44
N PRO A 36 -0.08 -4.54 21.55
CA PRO A 36 1.38 -4.61 21.62
C PRO A 36 2.01 -5.66 20.70
N GLU A 37 1.26 -6.64 20.21
CA GLU A 37 1.71 -7.68 19.29
C GLU A 37 1.88 -7.17 17.85
N ILE A 38 1.23 -6.05 17.52
CA ILE A 38 1.34 -5.43 16.20
C ILE A 38 2.61 -4.58 16.15
N GLY A 39 3.66 -5.12 15.57
CA GLY A 39 4.95 -4.42 15.43
C GLY A 39 4.94 -3.38 14.31
N VAL A 40 4.19 -3.62 13.25
CA VAL A 40 4.16 -2.78 12.04
C VAL A 40 2.71 -2.43 11.66
N ILE A 41 2.46 -1.18 11.33
CA ILE A 41 1.21 -0.76 10.70
C ILE A 41 1.54 -0.15 9.34
N THR A 42 0.92 -0.68 8.28
CA THR A 42 0.96 -0.08 6.95
C THR A 42 -0.29 0.78 6.75
N THR A 43 -0.11 2.05 6.44
CA THR A 43 -1.24 2.98 6.25
C THR A 43 -2.04 2.65 4.99
N LYS A 44 -3.26 3.19 4.89
CA LYS A 44 -3.97 3.25 3.60
C LYS A 44 -3.09 3.98 2.60
N SER A 45 -3.01 3.47 1.35
CA SER A 45 -2.18 4.08 0.31
C SER A 45 -2.63 5.51 0.02
N VAL A 46 -1.66 6.43 0.01
CA VAL A 46 -1.84 7.87 -0.22
C VAL A 46 -1.28 8.24 -1.58
N GLY A 47 -2.01 9.02 -2.34
CA GLY A 47 -1.57 9.55 -3.64
C GLY A 47 -1.31 11.06 -3.59
N PRO A 48 -0.90 11.65 -4.73
CA PRO A 48 -0.55 13.07 -4.80
C PRO A 48 -1.73 14.00 -4.47
N VAL A 49 -2.95 13.60 -4.85
CA VAL A 49 -4.16 14.41 -4.70
C VAL A 49 -5.28 13.63 -4.02
N PRO A 50 -6.25 14.33 -3.38
CA PRO A 50 -7.41 13.68 -2.78
C PRO A 50 -8.23 12.89 -3.81
N ARG A 51 -8.74 11.71 -3.39
CA ARG A 51 -9.65 10.87 -4.19
C ARG A 51 -10.80 10.38 -3.32
N ALA A 52 -12.01 10.53 -3.81
CA ALA A 52 -13.22 10.05 -3.13
C ALA A 52 -13.35 8.50 -3.17
N GLY A 53 -12.69 7.87 -4.15
CA GLY A 53 -12.87 6.44 -4.41
C GLY A 53 -14.12 6.15 -5.25
N ASN A 54 -14.46 4.84 -5.33
CA ASN A 54 -15.64 4.40 -6.05
C ASN A 54 -16.91 4.56 -5.21
N ARG A 55 -18.07 4.58 -5.88
CA ARG A 55 -19.38 4.58 -5.22
C ARG A 55 -19.63 3.23 -4.53
N GLU A 56 -20.28 3.25 -3.39
CA GLU A 56 -20.74 2.03 -2.71
C GLU A 56 -21.76 1.22 -3.56
N PRO A 57 -21.79 -0.13 -3.40
CA PRO A 57 -20.93 -0.94 -2.55
C PRO A 57 -19.54 -1.18 -3.15
N VAL A 58 -18.49 -1.02 -2.34
CA VAL A 58 -17.08 -1.18 -2.75
C VAL A 58 -16.40 -2.43 -2.17
N TYR A 59 -17.15 -3.18 -1.35
CA TYR A 59 -16.64 -4.35 -0.63
C TYR A 59 -17.75 -5.35 -0.40
N SER A 60 -17.44 -6.63 -0.57
CA SER A 60 -18.37 -7.75 -0.27
C SER A 60 -17.62 -9.01 0.10
N GLN A 61 -18.22 -9.81 0.97
CA GLN A 61 -17.77 -11.18 1.25
C GLN A 61 -18.50 -12.13 0.30
N TYR A 62 -17.75 -12.92 -0.49
CA TYR A 62 -18.34 -13.87 -1.45
C TYR A 62 -18.29 -15.33 -0.96
N ALA A 63 -17.42 -15.62 0.03
CA ALA A 63 -17.36 -16.89 0.74
C ALA A 63 -16.80 -16.64 2.16
N PRO A 64 -16.95 -17.54 3.12
CA PRO A 64 -16.38 -17.37 4.44
C PRO A 64 -14.89 -17.06 4.42
N GLY A 65 -14.51 -15.89 4.92
CA GLY A 65 -13.12 -15.40 4.91
C GLY A 65 -12.58 -14.91 3.57
N CYS A 66 -13.40 -14.88 2.51
CA CYS A 66 -13.03 -14.46 1.17
C CYS A 66 -13.75 -13.19 0.76
N PHE A 67 -13.03 -12.20 0.29
CA PHE A 67 -13.56 -10.87 0.03
C PHE A 67 -13.26 -10.39 -1.38
N VAL A 68 -14.14 -9.53 -1.91
CA VAL A 68 -13.93 -8.79 -3.14
C VAL A 68 -14.07 -7.31 -2.85
N ASN A 69 -13.18 -6.48 -3.40
CA ASN A 69 -13.23 -5.04 -3.19
C ASN A 69 -12.84 -4.24 -4.43
N ALA A 70 -13.41 -3.05 -4.55
CA ALA A 70 -13.06 -2.05 -5.52
C ALA A 70 -13.18 -0.65 -4.88
N VAL A 71 -12.32 -0.37 -3.89
CA VAL A 71 -12.38 0.88 -3.10
C VAL A 71 -12.04 2.12 -3.94
N GLY A 72 -11.18 2.00 -4.96
CA GLY A 72 -10.86 3.09 -5.87
C GLY A 72 -9.84 4.11 -5.35
N LEU A 73 -8.89 3.65 -4.51
CA LEU A 73 -7.78 4.46 -4.00
C LEU A 73 -8.22 5.71 -3.22
N THR A 74 -9.34 5.62 -2.48
CA THR A 74 -9.79 6.72 -1.61
C THR A 74 -8.68 7.14 -0.65
N ASN A 75 -8.36 8.42 -0.62
CA ASN A 75 -7.31 8.99 0.23
C ASN A 75 -7.41 10.53 0.27
N PRO A 76 -6.85 11.20 1.29
CA PRO A 76 -6.95 12.66 1.46
C PRO A 76 -5.93 13.46 0.63
N GLY A 77 -5.01 12.80 -0.11
CA GLY A 77 -3.84 13.42 -0.73
C GLY A 77 -2.65 13.53 0.23
N ALA A 78 -1.44 13.68 -0.32
CA ALA A 78 -0.18 13.56 0.44
C ALA A 78 -0.05 14.64 1.54
N GLU A 79 -0.37 15.88 1.25
CA GLU A 79 -0.23 17.00 2.19
C GLU A 79 -1.15 16.86 3.41
N GLU A 80 -2.40 16.46 3.20
CA GLU A 80 -3.34 16.28 4.31
C GLU A 80 -3.02 15.00 5.11
N ALA A 81 -2.60 13.93 4.42
CA ALA A 81 -2.14 12.71 5.08
C ALA A 81 -0.92 12.99 5.98
N ARG A 82 0.04 13.79 5.52
CA ARG A 82 1.21 14.20 6.29
C ARG A 82 0.81 14.85 7.61
N LYS A 83 -0.08 15.86 7.57
CA LYS A 83 -0.58 16.52 8.79
C LYS A 83 -1.21 15.53 9.78
N GLY A 84 -1.98 14.57 9.25
CA GLY A 84 -2.58 13.52 10.06
C GLY A 84 -1.52 12.62 10.73
N PHE A 85 -0.49 12.21 9.99
CA PHE A 85 0.56 11.35 10.53
C PHE A 85 1.51 12.09 11.47
N GLU A 86 1.74 13.40 11.29
CA GLU A 86 2.47 14.24 12.25
C GLU A 86 1.84 14.28 13.65
N SER A 87 0.53 14.02 13.75
CA SER A 87 -0.18 13.97 15.04
C SER A 87 0.01 12.65 15.79
N LEU A 88 0.59 11.61 15.16
CA LEU A 88 0.80 10.31 15.80
C LEU A 88 1.95 10.34 16.80
N THR A 89 1.75 9.67 17.92
CA THR A 89 2.82 9.35 18.89
C THR A 89 3.22 7.89 18.70
N ILE A 90 4.20 7.64 17.83
CA ILE A 90 4.63 6.29 17.50
C ILE A 90 5.58 5.77 18.59
N PRO A 91 5.24 4.65 19.28
CA PRO A 91 6.14 4.09 20.27
C PRO A 91 7.46 3.62 19.64
N ARG A 92 8.55 3.65 20.39
CA ARG A 92 9.89 3.35 19.87
C ARG A 92 10.04 1.95 19.27
N ASP A 93 9.24 1.00 19.74
CA ASP A 93 9.21 -0.39 19.29
C ASP A 93 8.03 -0.68 18.35
N ARG A 94 7.57 0.31 17.64
CA ARG A 94 6.56 0.21 16.56
C ARG A 94 7.12 0.80 15.28
N PHE A 95 6.60 0.35 14.15
CA PHE A 95 7.00 0.81 12.83
C PHE A 95 5.79 1.31 12.03
N LEU A 96 5.82 2.57 11.64
CA LEU A 96 4.83 3.13 10.71
C LEU A 96 5.35 3.03 9.29
N LEU A 97 4.78 2.10 8.52
CA LEU A 97 5.04 1.94 7.10
C LEU A 97 3.98 2.73 6.32
N VAL A 98 4.37 3.83 5.70
CA VAL A 98 3.42 4.67 4.95
C VAL A 98 3.31 4.17 3.52
N SER A 99 2.11 3.69 3.14
CA SER A 99 1.85 3.21 1.78
C SER A 99 1.53 4.39 0.86
N ILE A 100 2.19 4.43 -0.30
CA ILE A 100 2.03 5.48 -1.31
C ILE A 100 1.74 4.89 -2.68
N PHE A 101 1.08 5.68 -3.55
CA PHE A 101 0.90 5.35 -4.95
C PHE A 101 1.04 6.59 -5.84
N GLY A 102 1.32 6.39 -7.12
CA GLY A 102 1.41 7.42 -8.14
C GLY A 102 0.90 6.93 -9.49
N GLY A 103 0.65 7.83 -10.42
CA GLY A 103 0.35 7.55 -11.81
C GLY A 103 1.59 7.69 -12.72
N SER A 104 2.70 8.19 -12.19
CA SER A 104 3.99 8.33 -12.85
C SER A 104 5.13 8.15 -11.86
N ILE A 105 6.36 8.06 -12.33
CA ILE A 105 7.57 8.02 -11.48
C ILE A 105 7.66 9.30 -10.64
N GLU A 106 7.36 10.45 -11.24
CA GLU A 106 7.38 11.76 -10.60
C GLU A 106 6.38 11.82 -9.44
N ASP A 107 5.15 11.32 -9.65
CA ASP A 107 4.14 11.23 -8.58
C ASP A 107 4.65 10.43 -7.38
N PHE A 108 5.28 9.26 -7.62
CA PHE A 108 5.86 8.45 -6.53
C PHE A 108 6.94 9.21 -5.77
N VAL A 109 7.84 9.91 -6.49
CA VAL A 109 8.93 10.68 -5.89
C VAL A 109 8.38 11.86 -5.07
N ASP A 110 7.41 12.59 -5.59
CA ASP A 110 6.85 13.77 -4.93
C ASP A 110 6.09 13.37 -3.66
N VAL A 111 5.25 12.32 -3.75
CA VAL A 111 4.53 11.78 -2.57
C VAL A 111 5.52 11.22 -1.54
N ALA A 112 6.58 10.53 -1.98
CA ALA A 112 7.60 10.00 -1.10
C ALA A 112 8.31 11.12 -0.33
N LYS A 113 8.72 12.21 -0.99
CA LYS A 113 9.35 13.36 -0.32
C LYS A 113 8.46 14.03 0.72
N ILE A 114 7.15 14.10 0.43
CA ILE A 114 6.18 14.68 1.38
C ILE A 114 6.02 13.80 2.61
N LEU A 115 5.96 12.47 2.45
CA LEU A 115 5.58 11.54 3.52
C LEU A 115 6.75 10.87 4.24
N ALA A 116 7.94 10.79 3.64
CA ALA A 116 9.12 10.20 4.30
C ALA A 116 9.45 10.83 5.67
N PRO A 117 9.31 12.16 5.89
CA PRO A 117 9.60 12.76 7.20
C PRO A 117 8.71 12.28 8.36
N VAL A 118 7.57 11.68 8.07
CA VAL A 118 6.58 11.20 9.06
C VAL A 118 6.45 9.67 9.08
N ALA A 119 7.31 8.97 8.35
CA ALA A 119 7.29 7.52 8.19
C ALA A 119 8.57 6.88 8.73
N ASP A 120 8.48 5.67 9.28
CA ASP A 120 9.66 4.82 9.52
C ASP A 120 10.13 4.12 8.21
N GLY A 121 9.25 4.00 7.22
CA GLY A 121 9.53 3.47 5.88
C GLY A 121 8.35 3.70 4.93
N LEU A 122 8.56 3.47 3.63
CA LEU A 122 7.54 3.63 2.58
C LEU A 122 7.22 2.30 1.92
N GLU A 123 5.92 1.99 1.77
CA GLU A 123 5.42 0.92 0.90
C GLU A 123 5.02 1.54 -0.44
N LEU A 124 5.56 1.06 -1.56
CA LEU A 124 5.15 1.49 -2.89
C LEU A 124 4.05 0.56 -3.42
N ASN A 125 2.81 1.04 -3.47
CA ASN A 125 1.69 0.31 -4.06
C ASN A 125 1.77 0.39 -5.59
N LEU A 126 2.36 -0.61 -6.22
CA LEU A 126 2.58 -0.69 -7.67
C LEU A 126 1.38 -1.26 -8.45
N SER A 127 0.30 -1.63 -7.76
CA SER A 127 -0.88 -2.25 -8.39
C SER A 127 -1.90 -1.23 -8.91
N CYS A 128 -1.51 0.03 -9.12
CA CYS A 128 -2.43 1.08 -9.60
C CYS A 128 -2.80 0.82 -11.08
N PRO A 129 -4.08 0.52 -11.41
CA PRO A 129 -4.47 0.15 -12.76
C PRO A 129 -4.54 1.32 -13.75
N HIS A 130 -4.26 2.54 -13.32
CA HIS A 130 -4.52 3.78 -14.06
C HIS A 130 -3.28 4.62 -14.32
N ALA A 131 -2.15 4.02 -14.72
CA ALA A 131 -1.09 4.77 -15.35
C ALA A 131 -1.60 5.26 -16.73
N GLN A 132 -1.93 6.55 -16.85
CA GLN A 132 -2.29 7.15 -18.13
C GLN A 132 -1.15 6.93 -19.12
N GLY A 133 -1.44 6.23 -20.22
CA GLY A 133 -0.50 6.02 -21.32
C GLY A 133 0.23 4.68 -21.37
N TYR A 134 0.17 3.87 -20.31
CA TYR A 134 0.72 2.50 -20.32
C TYR A 134 -0.44 1.52 -20.17
N GLY A 135 -0.70 0.69 -21.15
CA GLY A 135 -1.78 -0.29 -21.19
C GLY A 135 -1.63 -1.46 -20.20
N MET A 136 -0.58 -1.43 -19.36
CA MET A 136 -0.33 -2.36 -18.26
C MET A 136 -0.23 -1.61 -16.93
N ALA A 137 -0.63 -2.24 -15.83
CA ALA A 137 -0.36 -1.73 -14.52
C ALA A 137 1.16 -1.62 -14.31
N MET A 138 1.64 -0.51 -13.73
CA MET A 138 3.09 -0.23 -13.55
C MET A 138 3.84 -1.38 -12.85
N GLY A 139 3.17 -2.11 -11.98
CA GLY A 139 3.74 -3.26 -11.27
C GLY A 139 3.84 -4.55 -12.08
N GLN A 140 3.44 -4.57 -13.37
CA GLN A 140 3.55 -5.74 -14.25
C GLN A 140 4.80 -5.70 -15.13
N ASP A 141 5.48 -4.56 -15.19
CA ASP A 141 6.69 -4.34 -15.99
C ASP A 141 7.91 -4.23 -15.07
N PRO A 142 8.86 -5.20 -15.13
CA PRO A 142 10.08 -5.18 -14.31
C PRO A 142 10.91 -3.89 -14.47
N ASP A 143 11.01 -3.35 -15.70
CA ASP A 143 11.80 -2.15 -15.96
C ASP A 143 11.14 -0.90 -15.34
N MET A 144 9.82 -0.82 -15.39
CA MET A 144 9.06 0.25 -14.73
C MET A 144 9.18 0.16 -13.20
N VAL A 145 9.06 -1.04 -12.63
CA VAL A 145 9.25 -1.26 -11.18
C VAL A 145 10.64 -0.85 -10.75
N LYS A 146 11.67 -1.26 -11.51
CA LYS A 146 13.07 -0.86 -11.28
C LYS A 146 13.24 0.65 -11.32
N ALA A 147 12.66 1.33 -12.30
CA ALA A 147 12.74 2.78 -12.45
C ALA A 147 12.08 3.53 -11.28
N ILE A 148 10.86 3.10 -10.86
CA ILE A 148 10.14 3.71 -9.73
C ILE A 148 10.92 3.52 -8.44
N VAL A 149 11.34 2.28 -8.13
CA VAL A 149 12.06 1.97 -6.89
C VAL A 149 13.36 2.76 -6.81
N ASN A 150 14.16 2.77 -7.89
CA ASN A 150 15.40 3.53 -7.94
C ASN A 150 15.15 5.04 -7.72
N ALA A 151 14.17 5.64 -8.42
CA ALA A 151 13.87 7.06 -8.30
C ALA A 151 13.45 7.43 -6.86
N VAL A 152 12.62 6.61 -6.21
CA VAL A 152 12.22 6.84 -4.82
C VAL A 152 13.41 6.64 -3.87
N LYS A 153 14.21 5.59 -4.03
CA LYS A 153 15.41 5.32 -3.20
C LYS A 153 16.43 6.46 -3.26
N VAL A 154 16.58 7.12 -4.41
CA VAL A 154 17.44 8.29 -4.54
C VAL A 154 16.85 9.53 -3.86
N ALA A 155 15.53 9.59 -3.73
CA ALA A 155 14.82 10.78 -3.25
C ALA A 155 14.61 10.81 -1.72
N VAL A 156 14.73 9.67 -1.02
CA VAL A 156 14.44 9.55 0.42
C VAL A 156 15.46 8.65 1.13
N ASP A 157 15.66 8.89 2.44
CA ASP A 157 16.60 8.13 3.27
C ASP A 157 15.93 6.98 4.04
N VAL A 158 14.59 6.92 4.06
CA VAL A 158 13.86 5.84 4.77
C VAL A 158 13.82 4.56 3.94
N PRO A 159 13.66 3.39 4.57
CA PRO A 159 13.47 2.13 3.87
C PRO A 159 12.29 2.15 2.89
N VAL A 160 12.45 1.49 1.73
CA VAL A 160 11.45 1.42 0.66
C VAL A 160 11.11 -0.03 0.35
N ILE A 161 9.82 -0.38 0.46
CA ILE A 161 9.27 -1.71 0.20
C ILE A 161 8.24 -1.63 -0.93
N PRO A 162 8.54 -2.11 -2.14
CA PRO A 162 7.52 -2.26 -3.18
C PRO A 162 6.54 -3.39 -2.84
N LYS A 163 5.23 -3.12 -3.00
CA LYS A 163 4.17 -4.11 -2.88
C LYS A 163 3.81 -4.68 -4.24
N LEU A 164 4.07 -5.97 -4.38
CA LEU A 164 3.95 -6.69 -5.64
C LEU A 164 2.48 -7.02 -5.97
N THR A 165 2.14 -6.97 -7.26
CA THR A 165 0.87 -7.50 -7.76
C THR A 165 1.00 -8.99 -8.06
N PRO A 166 -0.02 -9.82 -7.73
CA PRO A 166 -0.03 -11.22 -8.14
C PRO A 166 -0.47 -11.42 -9.60
N ASN A 167 -0.93 -10.36 -10.27
CA ASN A 167 -1.54 -10.42 -11.60
C ASN A 167 -0.46 -10.31 -12.70
N VAL A 168 0.53 -11.16 -12.64
CA VAL A 168 1.69 -11.26 -13.53
C VAL A 168 2.02 -12.72 -13.79
N ASP A 169 2.67 -13.01 -14.90
CA ASP A 169 3.09 -14.39 -15.22
C ASP A 169 4.24 -14.86 -14.33
N ARG A 170 5.16 -13.95 -13.99
CA ARG A 170 6.39 -14.22 -13.22
C ARG A 170 6.64 -13.13 -12.20
N ILE A 171 6.09 -13.32 -10.99
CA ILE A 171 6.24 -12.36 -9.88
C ILE A 171 7.70 -12.28 -9.39
N GLU A 172 8.46 -13.34 -9.56
CA GLU A 172 9.88 -13.39 -9.20
C GLU A 172 10.70 -12.38 -10.01
N ASP A 173 10.40 -12.16 -11.28
CA ASP A 173 11.13 -11.19 -12.14
C ASP A 173 10.86 -9.76 -11.64
N ILE A 174 9.63 -9.47 -11.24
CA ILE A 174 9.25 -8.18 -10.64
C ILE A 174 9.98 -7.97 -9.30
N GLY A 175 9.98 -9.00 -8.45
CA GLY A 175 10.68 -8.96 -7.17
C GLY A 175 12.18 -8.73 -7.30
N LEU A 176 12.82 -9.45 -8.24
CA LEU A 176 14.25 -9.30 -8.53
C LEU A 176 14.57 -7.89 -9.05
N ALA A 177 13.78 -7.37 -10.00
CA ALA A 177 13.96 -6.02 -10.52
C ALA A 177 13.86 -4.95 -9.40
N ALA A 178 12.93 -5.12 -8.46
CA ALA A 178 12.80 -4.23 -7.31
C ALA A 178 14.04 -4.29 -6.39
N LEU A 179 14.54 -5.50 -6.09
CA LEU A 179 15.74 -5.68 -5.25
C LEU A 179 17.00 -5.14 -5.93
N GLU A 180 17.16 -5.35 -7.23
CA GLU A 180 18.26 -4.77 -8.02
C GLU A 180 18.23 -3.23 -8.04
N ALA A 181 17.05 -2.63 -7.92
CA ALA A 181 16.88 -1.19 -7.80
C ALA A 181 17.15 -0.64 -6.38
N GLY A 182 17.49 -1.51 -5.42
CA GLY A 182 17.83 -1.14 -4.05
C GLY A 182 16.66 -1.13 -3.08
N ALA A 183 15.57 -1.87 -3.36
CA ALA A 183 14.50 -2.06 -2.38
C ALA A 183 15.03 -2.73 -1.10
N ASP A 184 14.59 -2.27 0.06
CA ASP A 184 15.02 -2.79 1.37
C ASP A 184 14.25 -4.05 1.79
N GLY A 185 13.18 -4.40 1.06
CA GLY A 185 12.35 -5.57 1.24
C GLY A 185 11.24 -5.62 0.21
N LEU A 186 10.39 -6.65 0.29
CA LEU A 186 9.25 -6.85 -0.60
C LEU A 186 7.98 -7.09 0.22
N CYS A 187 6.87 -6.51 -0.20
CA CYS A 187 5.55 -6.86 0.31
C CYS A 187 4.81 -7.72 -0.74
N ALA A 188 4.44 -8.94 -0.35
CA ALA A 188 3.66 -9.85 -1.19
C ALA A 188 2.39 -10.23 -0.44
N ILE A 189 1.26 -10.08 -1.06
CA ILE A 189 0.90 -9.56 -2.38
C ILE A 189 -0.30 -8.64 -2.26
N ASN A 190 -0.58 -7.86 -3.32
CA ASN A 190 -1.85 -7.17 -3.45
C ASN A 190 -2.96 -8.17 -3.84
N THR A 191 -4.20 -7.72 -3.99
CA THR A 191 -5.34 -8.58 -4.32
C THR A 191 -5.23 -9.22 -5.70
N VAL A 192 -5.75 -10.46 -5.83
CA VAL A 192 -5.85 -11.17 -7.12
C VAL A 192 -7.02 -10.59 -7.91
N GLY A 193 -6.87 -10.34 -9.19
CA GLY A 193 -7.97 -9.82 -9.98
C GLY A 193 -7.70 -9.70 -11.47
N PRO A 194 -8.72 -9.26 -12.23
CA PRO A 194 -10.04 -8.84 -11.74
C PRO A 194 -10.93 -10.03 -11.32
N GLY A 195 -11.64 -9.88 -10.20
CA GLY A 195 -12.64 -10.80 -9.73
C GLY A 195 -14.06 -10.26 -9.92
N TYR A 196 -14.99 -11.13 -10.27
CA TYR A 196 -16.41 -10.84 -10.41
C TYR A 196 -17.22 -11.68 -9.42
N THR A 197 -18.19 -11.08 -8.79
CA THR A 197 -19.17 -11.78 -7.96
C THR A 197 -20.52 -11.11 -8.08
N GLU A 198 -21.57 -11.90 -8.00
CA GLU A 198 -22.96 -11.44 -8.16
C GLU A 198 -23.86 -11.93 -7.04
N SER A 199 -24.96 -11.21 -6.85
CA SER A 199 -26.07 -11.62 -6.02
C SER A 199 -27.36 -11.35 -6.79
N HIS A 200 -28.23 -12.37 -6.90
CA HIS A 200 -29.51 -12.30 -7.64
C HIS A 200 -29.35 -11.79 -9.09
N GLY A 201 -28.26 -12.16 -9.78
CA GLY A 201 -28.00 -11.76 -11.16
C GLY A 201 -27.44 -10.35 -11.34
N TYR A 202 -27.05 -9.66 -10.26
CA TYR A 202 -26.46 -8.33 -10.32
C TYR A 202 -25.06 -8.32 -9.69
N PRO A 203 -24.10 -7.57 -10.28
CA PRO A 203 -22.79 -7.37 -9.65
C PRO A 203 -22.92 -6.83 -8.22
N VAL A 204 -22.22 -7.44 -7.28
CA VAL A 204 -22.25 -6.97 -5.88
C VAL A 204 -21.47 -5.67 -5.66
N LEU A 205 -20.47 -5.38 -6.50
CA LEU A 205 -19.72 -4.14 -6.46
C LEU A 205 -20.28 -3.14 -7.46
N SER A 206 -20.37 -1.86 -7.07
CA SER A 206 -20.81 -0.79 -7.97
C SER A 206 -19.92 -0.62 -9.20
N ASN A 207 -18.64 -1.01 -9.11
CA ASN A 207 -17.67 -1.00 -10.20
C ASN A 207 -17.74 -2.27 -11.08
N GLY A 208 -18.62 -3.22 -10.77
CA GLY A 208 -18.80 -4.49 -11.45
C GLY A 208 -17.75 -5.55 -11.12
N MET A 209 -16.48 -5.19 -11.06
CA MET A 209 -15.35 -6.08 -10.75
C MET A 209 -14.42 -5.46 -9.72
N GLY A 210 -13.65 -6.31 -9.02
CA GLY A 210 -12.69 -5.86 -8.01
C GLY A 210 -11.53 -6.82 -7.80
N GLY A 211 -10.67 -6.52 -6.83
CA GLY A 211 -9.64 -7.41 -6.36
C GLY A 211 -10.19 -8.41 -5.33
N MET A 212 -9.75 -9.65 -5.40
CA MET A 212 -10.13 -10.74 -4.50
C MET A 212 -9.04 -11.03 -3.48
N SER A 213 -9.45 -11.28 -2.23
CA SER A 213 -8.57 -11.62 -1.10
C SER A 213 -9.19 -12.65 -0.18
#